data_3d8c624c9139250c973352ebbc12f20f
#
_entry.id   3d8c624c9139250c973352ebbc12f20f
#
_cell.length_a   1.000
_cell.length_b   1.000
_cell.length_c   1.000
_cell.angle_alpha   90.00
_cell.angle_beta   90.00
_cell.angle_gamma   90.00
#
_symmetry.space_group_name_H-M   'P 1'
#
loop_
_entity.id
_entity.type
_entity.pdbx_description
1 polymer ?
#
loop_
_entity_poly.entity_id
_entity_poly.type
_entity_poly.pdbx_seq_one_letter_code
_entity_poly.pdbx_strand_id
1 'polypeptide(L)'
;GQLRAEGRRDEAVKLYRELAKDVRTKEGSEAAYYVIESTFGSGDMDKTEKEVFAFSEREPQAYWLAKAFILLGDVYVKKGDNFQARATWQSVADGYSPADDGIVDEAKARIAKLN
;
A
#
# COMPACT_ATOMS: atom_id res chain seq x y z
N GLY A 1 -14.45 -23.40 7.36
CA GLY A 1 -15.54 -22.43 7.33
C GLY A 1 -15.06 -21.00 7.31
N GLN A 2 -16.00 -20.09 7.18
CA GLN A 2 -15.69 -18.66 7.08
C GLN A 2 -15.01 -18.12 8.35
N LEU A 3 -15.46 -18.54 9.53
CA LEU A 3 -14.85 -18.14 10.80
C LEU A 3 -13.40 -18.56 10.89
N ARG A 4 -13.08 -19.76 10.37
CA ARG A 4 -11.71 -20.25 10.36
C ARG A 4 -10.83 -19.40 9.44
N ALA A 5 -11.35 -19.00 8.28
CA ALA A 5 -10.62 -18.16 7.35
C ALA A 5 -10.36 -16.77 7.95
N GLU A 6 -11.34 -16.20 8.67
CA GLU A 6 -11.18 -14.91 9.35
C GLU A 6 -10.15 -15.01 10.48
N GLY A 7 -10.17 -16.09 11.25
CA GLY A 7 -9.18 -16.33 12.30
C GLY A 7 -7.76 -16.42 11.75
N ARG A 8 -7.58 -17.08 10.60
CA ARG A 8 -6.26 -17.17 9.94
C ARG A 8 -5.77 -15.80 9.47
N ARG A 9 -6.67 -14.96 8.94
CA ARG A 9 -6.29 -13.60 8.55
C ARG A 9 -5.87 -12.78 9.75
N ASP A 10 -6.60 -12.88 10.86
CA ASP A 10 -6.27 -12.15 12.07
C ASP A 10 -4.90 -12.57 12.62
N GLU A 11 -4.61 -13.87 12.60
CA GLU A 11 -3.30 -14.40 13.01
C GLU A 11 -2.19 -13.88 12.09
N ALA A 12 -2.43 -13.89 10.77
CA ALA A 12 -1.46 -13.39 9.81
C ALA A 12 -1.17 -11.90 10.03
N VAL A 13 -2.21 -11.09 10.28
CA VAL A 13 -2.02 -9.66 10.55
C VAL A 13 -1.21 -9.45 11.83
N LYS A 14 -1.44 -10.24 12.86
CA LYS A 14 -0.64 -10.17 14.10
C LYS A 14 0.84 -10.44 13.82
N LEU A 15 1.13 -11.47 13.02
CA LEU A 15 2.52 -11.79 12.63
C LEU A 15 3.13 -10.65 11.83
N TYR A 16 2.39 -10.08 10.88
CA TYR A 16 2.87 -8.94 10.10
C TYR A 16 3.15 -7.73 10.97
N ARG A 17 2.31 -7.47 12.00
CA ARG A 17 2.56 -6.35 12.92
C ARG A 17 3.85 -6.53 13.70
N GLU A 18 4.18 -7.77 14.10
CA GLU A 18 5.45 -8.04 14.77
C GLU A 18 6.63 -7.78 13.85
N LEU A 19 6.58 -8.29 12.61
CA LEU A 19 7.65 -8.07 11.63
C LEU A 19 7.76 -6.59 11.26
N ALA A 20 6.64 -5.88 11.22
CA ALA A 20 6.57 -4.48 10.83
C ALA A 20 7.12 -3.52 11.89
N LYS A 21 7.61 -4.00 13.03
CA LYS A 21 8.23 -3.14 14.04
C LYS A 21 9.50 -2.48 13.51
N ASP A 22 10.20 -3.12 12.56
CA ASP A 22 11.36 -2.52 11.91
C ASP A 22 11.17 -2.54 10.39
N VAL A 23 10.62 -1.45 9.86
CA VAL A 23 10.33 -1.32 8.41
C VAL A 23 11.58 -0.99 7.59
N ARG A 24 12.72 -0.75 8.23
CA ARG A 24 13.97 -0.53 7.49
C ARG A 24 14.47 -1.83 6.87
N THR A 25 14.06 -2.98 7.39
CA THR A 25 14.34 -4.27 6.77
C THR A 25 13.35 -4.53 5.65
N LYS A 26 13.75 -5.36 4.68
CA LYS A 26 12.86 -5.78 3.60
C LYS A 26 11.62 -6.49 4.15
N GLU A 27 11.82 -7.41 5.07
CA GLU A 27 10.76 -8.21 5.67
C GLU A 27 9.78 -7.33 6.47
N GLY A 28 10.32 -6.35 7.20
CA GLY A 28 9.50 -5.42 7.98
C GLY A 28 8.69 -4.49 7.10
N SER A 29 9.28 -3.96 6.02
CA SER A 29 8.56 -3.13 5.06
C SER A 29 7.45 -3.92 4.36
N GLU A 30 7.74 -5.14 3.91
CA GLU A 30 6.76 -6.02 3.29
C GLU A 30 5.60 -6.30 4.24
N ALA A 31 5.92 -6.64 5.49
CA ALA A 31 4.92 -6.92 6.52
C ALA A 31 4.03 -5.70 6.80
N ALA A 32 4.64 -4.52 6.88
CA ALA A 32 3.88 -3.27 7.09
C ALA A 32 2.94 -3.00 5.92
N TYR A 33 3.40 -3.23 4.69
CA TYR A 33 2.54 -3.11 3.51
C TYR A 33 1.33 -4.06 3.61
N TYR A 34 1.53 -5.31 4.01
CA TYR A 34 0.42 -6.27 4.13
C TYR A 34 -0.58 -5.86 5.22
N VAL A 35 -0.12 -5.24 6.31
CA VAL A 35 -1.02 -4.67 7.32
C VAL A 35 -1.89 -3.57 6.70
N ILE A 36 -1.27 -2.67 5.94
CA ILE A 36 -1.98 -1.57 5.26
C ILE A 36 -2.98 -2.13 4.24
N GLU A 37 -2.58 -3.12 3.46
CA GLU A 37 -3.44 -3.78 2.49
C GLU A 37 -4.65 -4.43 3.17
N SER A 38 -4.44 -5.05 4.33
CA SER A 38 -5.52 -5.62 5.14
C SER A 38 -6.51 -4.56 5.59
N THR A 39 -6.04 -3.39 6.02
CA THR A 39 -6.90 -2.27 6.40
C THR A 39 -7.72 -1.78 5.20
N PHE A 40 -7.09 -1.68 4.03
CA PHE A 40 -7.78 -1.34 2.79
C PHE A 40 -8.90 -2.35 2.51
N GLY A 41 -8.60 -3.63 2.63
CA GLY A 41 -9.57 -4.70 2.39
C GLY A 41 -10.75 -4.69 3.37
N SER A 42 -10.56 -4.11 4.55
CA SER A 42 -11.64 -3.96 5.53
C SER A 42 -12.60 -2.82 5.20
N GLY A 43 -12.25 -1.97 4.24
CA GLY A 43 -13.09 -0.85 3.81
C GLY A 43 -12.85 0.46 4.55
N ASP A 44 -11.91 0.52 5.47
CA ASP A 44 -11.61 1.74 6.23
C ASP A 44 -10.59 2.60 5.47
N MET A 45 -11.09 3.43 4.55
CA MET A 45 -10.24 4.25 3.68
C MET A 45 -9.46 5.31 4.46
N ASP A 46 -10.09 5.96 5.44
CA ASP A 46 -9.41 6.98 6.25
C ASP A 46 -8.25 6.39 7.04
N LYS A 47 -8.45 5.22 7.64
CA LYS A 47 -7.40 4.53 8.38
C LYS A 47 -6.28 4.08 7.44
N THR A 48 -6.63 3.56 6.27
CA THR A 48 -5.64 3.14 5.27
C THR A 48 -4.75 4.31 4.88
N GLU A 49 -5.34 5.46 4.58
CA GLU A 49 -4.60 6.67 4.23
C GLU A 49 -3.61 7.06 5.34
N LYS A 50 -4.07 7.07 6.58
CA LYS A 50 -3.22 7.39 7.73
C LYS A 50 -2.07 6.40 7.88
N GLU A 51 -2.34 5.11 7.68
CA GLU A 51 -1.31 4.08 7.78
C GLU A 51 -0.25 4.22 6.68
N VAL A 52 -0.64 4.59 5.46
CA VAL A 52 0.33 4.83 4.38
C VAL A 52 1.28 5.97 4.76
N PHE A 53 0.75 7.10 5.22
CA PHE A 53 1.58 8.24 5.57
C PHE A 53 2.46 7.95 6.79
N ALA A 54 1.94 7.26 7.80
CA ALA A 54 2.75 6.85 8.94
C ALA A 54 3.90 5.94 8.52
N PHE A 55 3.64 4.99 7.61
CA PHE A 55 4.64 4.11 7.05
C PHE A 55 5.74 4.90 6.34
N SER A 56 5.36 5.91 5.55
CA SER A 56 6.31 6.72 4.79
C SER A 56 7.31 7.45 5.69
N GLU A 57 6.93 7.78 6.92
CA GLU A 57 7.78 8.49 7.87
C GLU A 57 8.77 7.59 8.61
N ARG A 58 8.64 6.27 8.46
CA ARG A 58 9.46 5.30 9.20
C ARG A 58 10.69 4.82 8.41
N GLU A 59 11.03 5.48 7.32
CA GLU A 59 12.17 5.15 6.47
C GLU A 59 12.09 3.71 5.91
N PRO A 60 10.95 3.36 5.26
CA PRO A 60 10.80 2.01 4.74
C PRO A 60 11.63 1.78 3.47
N GLN A 61 11.72 0.52 3.07
CA GLN A 61 12.32 0.14 1.79
C GLN A 61 11.54 0.75 0.63
N ALA A 62 12.26 1.30 -0.35
CA ALA A 62 11.65 2.08 -1.45
C ALA A 62 10.60 1.31 -2.24
N TYR A 63 10.83 0.03 -2.52
CA TYR A 63 9.87 -0.80 -3.25
C TYR A 63 8.52 -0.87 -2.54
N TRP A 64 8.55 -1.16 -1.23
CA TRP A 64 7.32 -1.33 -0.45
C TRP A 64 6.62 0.00 -0.19
N LEU A 65 7.38 1.08 -0.07
CA LEU A 65 6.80 2.42 0.01
C LEU A 65 6.06 2.76 -1.28
N ALA A 66 6.68 2.48 -2.44
CA ALA A 66 6.03 2.70 -3.73
C ALA A 66 4.75 1.88 -3.87
N LYS A 67 4.77 0.61 -3.44
CA LYS A 67 3.57 -0.24 -3.41
C LYS A 67 2.47 0.39 -2.55
N ALA A 68 2.84 0.95 -1.40
CA ALA A 68 1.88 1.60 -0.51
C ALA A 68 1.28 2.85 -1.16
N PHE A 69 2.07 3.63 -1.90
CA PHE A 69 1.55 4.80 -2.61
C PHE A 69 0.65 4.41 -3.79
N ILE A 70 0.92 3.29 -4.46
CA ILE A 70 -0.01 2.79 -5.48
C ILE A 70 -1.36 2.45 -4.81
N LEU A 71 -1.32 1.79 -3.66
CA LEU A 71 -2.54 1.50 -2.89
C LEU A 71 -3.24 2.78 -2.44
N LEU A 72 -2.48 3.80 -2.07
CA LEU A 72 -3.04 5.11 -1.68
C LEU A 72 -3.86 5.71 -2.82
N GLY A 73 -3.39 5.59 -4.06
CA GLY A 73 -4.18 6.01 -5.21
C GLY A 73 -5.52 5.27 -5.28
N ASP A 74 -5.51 3.97 -5.01
CA ASP A 74 -6.75 3.18 -4.94
C ASP A 74 -7.68 3.69 -3.83
N VAL A 75 -7.12 4.11 -2.69
CA VAL A 75 -7.88 4.74 -1.59
C VAL A 75 -8.59 5.99 -2.10
N TYR A 76 -7.88 6.84 -2.83
CA TYR A 76 -8.48 8.07 -3.36
C TYR A 76 -9.60 7.78 -4.35
N VAL A 77 -9.45 6.76 -5.20
CA VAL A 77 -10.54 6.34 -6.09
C VAL A 77 -11.78 5.94 -5.28
N LYS A 78 -11.60 5.16 -4.22
CA LYS A 78 -12.69 4.75 -3.34
C LYS A 78 -13.36 5.93 -2.65
N LYS A 79 -12.61 7.00 -2.38
CA LYS A 79 -13.13 8.23 -1.78
C LYS A 79 -13.77 9.16 -2.82
N GLY A 80 -13.75 8.80 -4.10
CA GLY A 80 -14.30 9.62 -5.18
C GLY A 80 -13.38 10.73 -5.64
N ASP A 81 -12.09 10.67 -5.31
CA ASP A 81 -11.11 11.71 -5.63
C ASP A 81 -10.13 11.21 -6.70
N ASN A 82 -10.61 11.16 -7.94
CA ASN A 82 -9.78 10.68 -9.06
C ASN A 82 -8.61 11.61 -9.37
N PHE A 83 -8.74 12.90 -9.06
CA PHE A 83 -7.65 13.84 -9.25
C PHE A 83 -6.45 13.49 -8.36
N GLN A 84 -6.69 13.27 -7.08
CA GLN A 84 -5.64 12.86 -6.15
C GLN A 84 -5.07 11.48 -6.48
N ALA A 85 -5.93 10.55 -6.92
CA ALA A 85 -5.49 9.23 -7.33
C ALA A 85 -4.48 9.33 -8.46
N ARG A 86 -4.82 10.08 -9.51
CA ARG A 86 -3.92 10.26 -10.67
C ARG A 86 -2.61 10.92 -10.24
N ALA A 87 -2.69 11.98 -9.44
CA ALA A 87 -1.50 12.69 -8.98
C ALA A 87 -0.57 11.78 -8.18
N THR A 88 -1.14 10.92 -7.33
CA THR A 88 -0.37 9.98 -6.52
C THR A 88 0.34 8.95 -7.41
N TRP A 89 -0.38 8.35 -8.35
CA TRP A 89 0.23 7.38 -9.28
C TRP A 89 1.26 8.03 -10.19
N GLN A 90 1.00 9.26 -10.65
CA GLN A 90 1.96 9.98 -11.49
C GLN A 90 3.26 10.25 -10.73
N SER A 91 3.14 10.62 -9.46
CA SER A 91 4.30 10.82 -8.58
C SER A 91 5.15 9.55 -8.48
N VAL A 92 4.52 8.38 -8.36
CA VAL A 92 5.23 7.10 -8.35
C VAL A 92 5.90 6.85 -9.70
N ALA A 93 5.16 7.03 -10.80
CA ALA A 93 5.69 6.78 -12.14
C ALA A 93 6.90 7.66 -12.46
N ASP A 94 6.88 8.93 -12.00
CA ASP A 94 7.94 9.89 -12.28
C ASP A 94 9.13 9.78 -11.34
N GLY A 95 8.88 9.39 -10.09
CA GLY A 95 9.90 9.47 -9.03
C GLY A 95 10.54 8.14 -8.64
N TYR A 96 9.94 7.03 -9.00
CA TYR A 96 10.45 5.71 -8.59
C TYR A 96 11.42 5.13 -9.61
N SER A 97 12.51 4.54 -9.13
CA SER A 97 13.42 3.74 -9.95
C SER A 97 13.81 2.49 -9.15
N PRO A 98 14.13 1.37 -9.80
CA PRO A 98 14.27 1.18 -11.27
C PRO A 98 12.92 1.09 -11.98
N ALA A 99 12.95 1.18 -13.33
CA ALA A 99 11.74 1.10 -14.14
C ALA A 99 11.33 -0.34 -14.49
N ASP A 100 12.14 -1.33 -14.10
CA ASP A 100 12.00 -2.72 -14.57
C ASP A 100 11.52 -3.70 -13.49
N ASP A 101 11.06 -3.23 -12.33
CA ASP A 101 10.55 -4.11 -11.27
C ASP A 101 9.01 -4.13 -11.18
N GLY A 102 8.33 -3.55 -12.17
CA GLY A 102 6.87 -3.57 -12.27
C GLY A 102 6.17 -2.40 -11.61
N ILE A 103 6.84 -1.63 -10.76
CA ILE A 103 6.21 -0.52 -10.02
C ILE A 103 5.72 0.58 -10.95
N VAL A 104 6.60 1.08 -11.84
CA VAL A 104 6.25 2.16 -12.76
C VAL A 104 5.15 1.71 -13.70
N ASP A 105 5.24 0.50 -14.23
CA ASP A 105 4.22 -0.05 -15.13
C ASP A 105 2.87 -0.18 -14.43
N GLU A 106 2.85 -0.60 -13.16
CA GLU A 106 1.62 -0.72 -12.38
C GLU A 106 0.97 0.65 -12.17
N ALA A 107 1.78 1.66 -11.81
CA ALA A 107 1.27 3.04 -11.64
C ALA A 107 0.68 3.58 -12.93
N LYS A 108 1.39 3.40 -14.06
CA LYS A 108 0.92 3.85 -15.38
C LYS A 108 -0.37 3.14 -15.80
N ALA A 109 -0.47 1.85 -15.52
CA ALA A 109 -1.67 1.07 -15.85
C ALA A 109 -2.90 1.60 -15.10
N ARG A 110 -2.73 1.99 -13.84
CA ARG A 110 -3.82 2.56 -13.05
C ARG A 110 -4.25 3.93 -13.58
N ILE A 111 -3.28 4.77 -13.96
CA ILE A 111 -3.58 6.08 -14.59
C ILE A 111 -4.40 5.86 -15.86
N ALA A 112 -4.00 4.92 -16.69
CA ALA A 112 -4.69 4.61 -17.94
C ALA A 112 -6.15 4.20 -17.73
N LYS A 113 -6.44 3.49 -16.65
CA LYS A 113 -7.81 3.06 -16.33
C LYS A 113 -8.71 4.20 -15.89
N LEU A 114 -8.16 5.31 -15.41
CA LEU A 114 -8.95 6.49 -15.02
C LEU A 114 -9.40 7.31 -16.22
N ASN A 115 -8.72 7.17 -17.33
CA ASN A 115 -9.02 7.94 -18.55
C ASN A 115 -10.19 7.29 -19.36
#